data_542822ec75807acff5e56abb0fa06dcd
#
_entry.id   542822ec75807acff5e56abb0fa06dcd
#
_cell.length_a   1.000
_cell.length_b   1.000
_cell.length_c   1.000
_cell.angle_alpha   90.00
_cell.angle_beta   90.00
_cell.angle_gamma   90.00
#
_symmetry.space_group_name_H-M   'P 1'
#
loop_
_entity.id
_entity.type
_entity.pdbx_description
1 polymer ?
#
loop_
_entity_poly.entity_id
_entity_poly.type
_entity_poly.pdbx_seq_one_letter_code
_entity_poly.pdbx_strand_id
1 'polypeptide(L)'
;LNIALELIREPSILFLDEPTSGLSSRDSENIMELMHDLARKGKLIITVIHQPSSEIYKGFDKVVIIDQDGELVYSGNPVEAITYFKTLAAQINSDVGECPTCGNVNPEIIFDILESRVIDEYGKYTETRKVMPSEWAEAFRKRRTFEVADEEKSRPFSNLHRPGWLKQAAIYLGRDLKTKLADRQYLLMIAFEAPILGFILSYLIKYIADPSSSVYIFRENENLPIYIFMAVIVSLFLGLTVSAEEIFRDRKMIKREHFLHLSRSSYLVAKIVVMVVISAVQTTLFLAIANPLLGIKGMFGSYWIALFTTALCANMIGLNISSAFSSAITIYIVIPLLMIPMMLLSGAMFPFDKLNRKVGNIDKVPVIAELMPT
;
A
#
# COMPACT_ATOMS: atom_id res chain seq x y z
N LEU A 1 -2.15 17.91 3.37
CA LEU A 1 -2.82 17.02 2.41
C LEU A 1 -3.49 15.83 3.12
N ASN A 2 -2.81 15.15 4.05
CA ASN A 2 -3.37 13.96 4.74
C ASN A 2 -4.64 14.32 5.53
N ILE A 3 -4.65 15.40 6.30
CA ILE A 3 -5.83 15.88 7.04
C ILE A 3 -6.99 16.17 6.09
N ALA A 4 -6.72 16.83 4.95
CA ALA A 4 -7.74 17.14 3.95
C ALA A 4 -8.39 15.88 3.34
N LEU A 5 -7.61 14.82 3.13
CA LEU A 5 -8.13 13.54 2.62
C LEU A 5 -9.08 12.85 3.61
N GLU A 6 -8.77 12.92 4.91
CA GLU A 6 -9.65 12.39 5.95
C GLU A 6 -10.92 13.23 6.13
N LEU A 7 -10.81 14.55 6.00
CA LEU A 7 -11.96 15.48 6.12
C LEU A 7 -12.98 15.33 4.98
N ILE A 8 -12.58 14.85 3.78
CA ILE A 8 -13.53 14.57 2.67
C ILE A 8 -14.65 13.61 3.10
N ARG A 9 -14.40 12.79 4.10
CA ARG A 9 -15.36 11.80 4.63
C ARG A 9 -16.31 12.36 5.68
N GLU A 10 -16.11 13.59 6.08
CA GLU A 10 -16.87 14.26 7.15
C GLU A 10 -16.97 13.39 8.43
N PRO A 11 -15.84 12.89 8.98
CA PRO A 11 -15.88 12.06 10.16
C PRO A 11 -16.47 12.82 11.35
N SER A 12 -17.22 12.12 12.20
CA SER A 12 -17.72 12.69 13.47
C SER A 12 -16.62 12.76 14.54
N ILE A 13 -15.63 11.86 14.45
CA ILE A 13 -14.47 11.77 15.35
C ILE A 13 -13.20 11.79 14.49
N LEU A 14 -12.25 12.64 14.85
CA LEU A 14 -10.97 12.78 14.16
C LEU A 14 -9.83 12.59 15.17
N PHE A 15 -8.93 11.65 14.88
CA PHE A 15 -7.70 11.44 15.63
C PHE A 15 -6.52 12.00 14.84
N LEU A 16 -5.73 12.86 15.47
CA LEU A 16 -4.56 13.49 14.88
C LEU A 16 -3.33 13.19 15.73
N ASP A 17 -2.30 12.69 15.11
CA ASP A 17 -1.02 12.43 15.74
C ASP A 17 0.01 13.43 15.22
N GLU A 18 0.49 14.29 16.11
CA GLU A 18 1.44 15.38 15.83
C GLU A 18 1.14 16.21 14.57
N PRO A 19 -0.07 16.80 14.40
CA PRO A 19 -0.46 17.48 13.18
C PRO A 19 0.37 18.74 12.90
N THR A 20 1.11 19.24 13.88
CA THR A 20 1.97 20.45 13.80
C THR A 20 3.44 20.12 13.59
N SER A 21 3.83 18.85 13.61
CA SER A 21 5.23 18.42 13.44
C SER A 21 5.78 18.80 12.07
N GLY A 22 6.95 19.48 12.07
CA GLY A 22 7.62 19.93 10.85
C GLY A 22 7.01 21.15 10.18
N LEU A 23 6.07 21.85 10.81
CA LEU A 23 5.46 23.07 10.33
C LEU A 23 6.07 24.31 10.97
N SER A 24 5.92 25.47 10.31
CA SER A 24 6.21 26.76 10.93
C SER A 24 5.19 27.04 12.04
N SER A 25 5.55 27.91 13.01
CA SER A 25 4.62 28.31 14.10
C SER A 25 3.29 28.82 13.55
N ARG A 26 3.32 29.64 12.52
CA ARG A 26 2.12 30.20 11.90
C ARG A 26 1.26 29.15 11.20
N ASP A 27 1.89 28.18 10.52
CA ASP A 27 1.14 27.11 9.87
C ASP A 27 0.53 26.16 10.91
N SER A 28 1.22 25.94 12.03
CA SER A 28 0.71 25.17 13.16
C SER A 28 -0.53 25.82 13.77
N GLU A 29 -0.50 27.13 13.99
CA GLU A 29 -1.65 27.91 14.47
C GLU A 29 -2.83 27.82 13.50
N ASN A 30 -2.61 28.01 12.19
CA ASN A 30 -3.65 27.90 11.18
C ASN A 30 -4.33 26.51 11.16
N ILE A 31 -3.54 25.45 11.33
CA ILE A 31 -4.09 24.08 11.39
C ILE A 31 -4.92 23.89 12.66
N MET A 32 -4.43 24.39 13.79
CA MET A 32 -5.14 24.27 15.06
C MET A 32 -6.42 25.09 15.08
N GLU A 33 -6.43 26.29 14.48
CA GLU A 33 -7.63 27.10 14.30
C GLU A 33 -8.67 26.35 13.44
N LEU A 34 -8.24 25.73 12.33
CA LEU A 34 -9.11 24.87 11.52
C LEU A 34 -9.71 23.72 12.34
N MET A 35 -8.91 23.07 13.20
CA MET A 35 -9.40 22.00 14.08
C MET A 35 -10.43 22.50 15.08
N HIS A 36 -10.18 23.67 15.67
CA HIS A 36 -11.12 24.32 16.59
C HIS A 36 -12.46 24.67 15.90
N ASP A 37 -12.42 25.18 14.66
CA ASP A 37 -13.63 25.44 13.88
C ASP A 37 -14.42 24.17 13.56
N LEU A 38 -13.73 23.05 13.30
CA LEU A 38 -14.36 21.75 13.09
C LEU A 38 -15.00 21.23 14.37
N ALA A 39 -14.36 21.44 15.53
CA ALA A 39 -14.91 21.06 16.84
C ALA A 39 -16.18 21.87 17.14
N ARG A 40 -16.19 23.18 16.86
CA ARG A 40 -17.39 24.05 16.98
C ARG A 40 -18.55 23.60 16.09
N LYS A 41 -18.25 22.93 14.95
CA LYS A 41 -19.26 22.31 14.08
C LYS A 41 -19.75 20.96 14.56
N GLY A 42 -19.43 20.56 15.79
CA GLY A 42 -19.91 19.34 16.44
C GLY A 42 -19.08 18.10 16.18
N LYS A 43 -17.82 18.24 15.74
CA LYS A 43 -16.89 17.11 15.59
C LYS A 43 -16.08 16.93 16.86
N LEU A 44 -15.85 15.68 17.26
CA LEU A 44 -14.89 15.36 18.31
C LEU A 44 -13.49 15.22 17.72
N ILE A 45 -12.57 16.07 18.18
CA ILE A 45 -11.18 16.06 17.69
C ILE A 45 -10.27 15.69 18.86
N ILE A 46 -9.51 14.60 18.69
CA ILE A 46 -8.53 14.15 19.65
C ILE A 46 -7.17 14.28 18.99
N THR A 47 -6.29 15.08 19.59
CA THR A 47 -4.98 15.37 19.01
C THR A 47 -3.87 15.07 20.00
N VAL A 48 -2.80 14.44 19.54
CA VAL A 48 -1.55 14.30 20.28
C VAL A 48 -0.60 15.39 19.78
N ILE A 49 -0.06 16.17 20.69
CA ILE A 49 0.86 17.26 20.36
C ILE A 49 2.10 17.18 21.24
N HIS A 50 3.24 17.41 20.63
CA HIS A 50 4.52 17.54 21.28
C HIS A 50 4.91 19.01 21.37
N GLN A 51 5.22 19.51 22.57
CA GLN A 51 5.66 20.88 22.85
C GLN A 51 4.79 21.98 22.17
N PRO A 52 3.50 22.11 22.51
CA PRO A 52 2.64 23.13 21.94
C PRO A 52 3.06 24.54 22.39
N SER A 53 2.90 25.54 21.51
CA SER A 53 2.99 26.94 21.93
C SER A 53 1.87 27.28 22.92
N SER A 54 2.05 28.38 23.66
CA SER A 54 1.03 28.87 24.60
C SER A 54 -0.36 29.05 23.94
N GLU A 55 -0.39 29.61 22.74
CA GLU A 55 -1.62 29.86 22.00
C GLU A 55 -2.31 28.55 21.60
N ILE A 56 -1.54 27.58 21.11
CA ILE A 56 -2.07 26.26 20.75
C ILE A 56 -2.58 25.53 22.00
N TYR A 57 -1.83 25.56 23.09
CA TYR A 57 -2.20 24.89 24.34
C TYR A 57 -3.51 25.42 24.91
N LYS A 58 -3.70 26.73 24.94
CA LYS A 58 -4.92 27.38 25.41
C LYS A 58 -6.14 27.10 24.52
N GLY A 59 -5.90 26.82 23.24
CA GLY A 59 -6.96 26.54 22.26
C GLY A 59 -7.69 25.22 22.47
N PHE A 60 -7.24 24.35 23.39
CA PHE A 60 -7.93 23.09 23.71
C PHE A 60 -9.05 23.29 24.74
N ASP A 61 -10.19 22.66 24.49
CA ASP A 61 -11.28 22.60 25.46
C ASP A 61 -10.89 21.72 26.66
N LYS A 62 -10.11 20.66 26.41
CA LYS A 62 -9.69 19.70 27.41
C LYS A 62 -8.35 19.09 27.08
N VAL A 63 -7.50 18.96 28.09
CA VAL A 63 -6.24 18.24 28.02
C VAL A 63 -6.29 16.95 28.83
N VAL A 64 -5.70 15.91 28.31
CA VAL A 64 -5.48 14.63 28.99
C VAL A 64 -3.97 14.39 29.07
N ILE A 65 -3.45 14.25 30.29
CA ILE A 65 -2.02 14.04 30.51
C ILE A 65 -1.83 12.62 31.01
N ILE A 66 -1.02 11.88 30.28
CA ILE A 66 -0.66 10.49 30.57
C ILE A 66 0.86 10.46 30.84
N ASP A 67 1.24 9.91 31.98
CA ASP A 67 2.64 9.73 32.35
C ASP A 67 3.15 8.33 31.97
N GLN A 68 4.36 7.99 32.37
CA GLN A 68 4.96 6.68 32.13
C GLN A 68 4.02 5.55 32.57
N ASP A 69 4.17 4.38 31.96
CA ASP A 69 3.36 3.19 32.18
C ASP A 69 1.85 3.36 31.82
N GLY A 70 1.49 4.49 31.18
CA GLY A 70 0.11 4.77 30.77
C GLY A 70 -0.77 5.30 31.89
N GLU A 71 -0.19 5.79 32.98
CA GLU A 71 -0.95 6.33 34.12
C GLU A 71 -1.56 7.70 33.78
N LEU A 72 -2.89 7.80 33.97
CA LEU A 72 -3.63 9.03 33.76
C LEU A 72 -3.45 9.94 34.99
N VAL A 73 -2.74 11.04 34.82
CA VAL A 73 -2.38 11.98 35.90
C VAL A 73 -3.21 13.26 35.90
N TYR A 74 -3.84 13.60 34.77
CA TYR A 74 -4.74 14.76 34.69
C TYR A 74 -5.71 14.65 33.51
N SER A 75 -6.91 15.19 33.69
CA SER A 75 -7.90 15.38 32.61
C SER A 75 -8.81 16.54 32.97
N GLY A 76 -8.74 17.64 32.22
CA GLY A 76 -9.48 18.86 32.51
C GLY A 76 -9.07 20.04 31.65
N ASN A 77 -9.35 21.26 32.13
CA ASN A 77 -8.99 22.50 31.46
C ASN A 77 -7.46 22.63 31.37
N PRO A 78 -6.89 23.05 30.20
CA PRO A 78 -5.44 23.19 30.02
C PRO A 78 -4.78 24.19 30.98
N VAL A 79 -5.40 25.32 31.27
CA VAL A 79 -4.84 26.33 32.19
C VAL A 79 -4.87 25.82 33.63
N GLU A 80 -5.95 25.16 34.04
CA GLU A 80 -6.07 24.56 35.35
C GLU A 80 -5.07 23.40 35.58
N ALA A 81 -4.62 22.75 34.52
CA ALA A 81 -3.60 21.69 34.64
C ALA A 81 -2.32 22.24 35.28
N ILE A 82 -1.89 23.44 34.90
CA ILE A 82 -0.65 24.04 35.42
C ILE A 82 -0.81 24.35 36.90
N THR A 83 -1.92 24.98 37.31
CA THR A 83 -2.18 25.28 38.74
C THR A 83 -2.30 24.02 39.56
N TYR A 84 -2.91 22.96 39.01
CA TYR A 84 -3.02 21.66 39.64
C TYR A 84 -1.65 21.06 39.98
N PHE A 85 -0.75 20.96 39.01
CA PHE A 85 0.57 20.37 39.24
C PHE A 85 1.46 21.25 40.14
N LYS A 86 1.42 22.58 39.96
CA LYS A 86 2.13 23.50 40.84
C LYS A 86 1.68 23.38 42.29
N THR A 87 0.37 23.27 42.52
CA THR A 87 -0.21 23.16 43.89
C THR A 87 0.23 21.84 44.55
N LEU A 88 0.17 20.73 43.80
CA LEU A 88 0.59 19.43 44.33
C LEU A 88 2.10 19.35 44.59
N ALA A 89 2.90 20.03 43.75
CA ALA A 89 4.35 20.13 43.92
C ALA A 89 4.79 21.19 44.95
N ALA A 90 3.83 21.84 45.65
CA ALA A 90 4.06 22.90 46.62
C ALA A 90 5.00 24.03 46.08
N GLN A 91 4.83 24.41 44.83
CA GLN A 91 5.62 25.48 44.21
C GLN A 91 5.11 26.87 44.63
N ILE A 92 6.03 27.85 44.61
CA ILE A 92 5.69 29.27 44.86
C ILE A 92 4.78 29.77 43.72
N ASN A 93 3.76 30.56 44.02
CA ASN A 93 2.74 31.03 43.10
C ASN A 93 1.97 29.90 42.40
N SER A 94 1.60 28.88 43.17
CA SER A 94 0.89 27.69 42.68
C SER A 94 -0.53 28.00 42.17
N ASP A 95 -1.11 29.11 42.56
CA ASP A 95 -2.44 29.63 42.18
C ASP A 95 -2.45 30.32 40.81
N VAL A 96 -1.28 30.58 40.22
CA VAL A 96 -1.19 31.29 38.93
C VAL A 96 -0.82 30.33 37.83
N GLY A 97 -1.77 30.06 36.92
CA GLY A 97 -1.58 29.22 35.74
C GLY A 97 -1.03 29.97 34.51
N GLU A 98 -1.33 31.25 34.43
CA GLU A 98 -0.92 32.15 33.34
C GLU A 98 0.04 33.23 33.84
N CYS A 99 0.86 33.77 32.95
CA CYS A 99 1.65 34.96 33.27
C CYS A 99 0.74 36.18 33.46
N PRO A 100 0.75 36.87 34.63
CA PRO A 100 -0.16 37.99 34.90
C PRO A 100 0.10 39.22 34.01
N THR A 101 1.27 39.29 33.39
CA THR A 101 1.67 40.41 32.55
C THR A 101 1.32 40.21 31.07
N CYS A 102 1.55 38.98 30.54
CA CYS A 102 1.38 38.71 29.10
C CYS A 102 0.33 37.62 28.81
N GLY A 103 -0.27 36.98 29.81
CA GLY A 103 -1.24 35.93 29.65
C GLY A 103 -0.69 34.61 29.07
N ASN A 104 0.64 34.51 28.91
CA ASN A 104 1.24 33.30 28.36
C ASN A 104 1.19 32.15 29.38
N VAL A 105 0.93 30.96 28.83
CA VAL A 105 0.93 29.70 29.55
C VAL A 105 2.12 28.88 29.08
N ASN A 106 2.91 28.35 30.03
CA ASN A 106 4.01 27.47 29.68
C ASN A 106 3.69 26.02 30.05
N PRO A 107 3.28 25.19 29.09
CA PRO A 107 2.95 23.78 29.35
C PRO A 107 4.18 22.95 29.73
N GLU A 108 5.40 23.38 29.43
CA GLU A 108 6.64 22.67 29.78
C GLU A 108 6.82 22.53 31.32
N ILE A 109 6.28 23.47 32.08
CA ILE A 109 6.28 23.41 33.55
C ILE A 109 5.67 22.11 34.06
N ILE A 110 4.65 21.57 33.39
CA ILE A 110 4.02 20.30 33.77
C ILE A 110 5.02 19.16 33.65
N PHE A 111 5.75 19.10 32.56
CA PHE A 111 6.79 18.07 32.33
C PHE A 111 7.94 18.22 33.30
N ASP A 112 8.40 19.45 33.57
CA ASP A 112 9.44 19.73 34.56
C ASP A 112 9.03 19.24 35.97
N ILE A 113 7.76 19.39 36.34
CA ILE A 113 7.24 18.90 37.61
C ILE A 113 7.15 17.38 37.61
N LEU A 114 6.57 16.77 36.60
CA LEU A 114 6.39 15.32 36.49
C LEU A 114 7.73 14.57 36.43
N GLU A 115 8.72 15.13 35.72
CA GLU A 115 10.03 14.52 35.52
C GLU A 115 11.06 14.95 36.58
N SER A 116 10.65 15.76 37.58
CA SER A 116 11.57 16.23 38.62
C SER A 116 12.22 15.07 39.36
N ARG A 117 13.58 15.10 39.44
CA ARG A 117 14.40 14.03 40.03
C ARG A 117 14.86 14.40 41.43
N VAL A 118 15.13 13.38 42.23
CA VAL A 118 15.77 13.56 43.52
C VAL A 118 17.23 13.98 43.32
N ILE A 119 17.68 14.94 44.15
CA ILE A 119 19.07 15.40 44.12
C ILE A 119 19.83 14.66 45.24
N ASP A 120 20.99 14.08 44.95
CA ASP A 120 21.87 13.43 45.92
C ASP A 120 22.61 14.42 46.84
N GLU A 121 23.31 13.91 47.82
CA GLU A 121 24.09 14.72 48.76
C GLU A 121 25.20 15.56 48.09
N TYR A 122 25.55 15.21 46.85
CA TYR A 122 26.58 15.91 46.06
C TYR A 122 25.99 16.92 45.05
N GLY A 123 24.65 17.14 45.11
CA GLY A 123 24.00 18.07 44.21
C GLY A 123 23.76 17.54 42.80
N LYS A 124 23.90 16.22 42.55
CA LYS A 124 23.62 15.58 41.24
C LYS A 124 22.24 14.99 41.23
N TYR A 125 21.60 15.06 40.05
CA TYR A 125 20.29 14.41 39.83
C TYR A 125 20.47 12.89 39.82
N THR A 126 19.66 12.22 40.63
CA THR A 126 19.53 10.76 40.61
C THR A 126 18.62 10.30 39.46
N GLU A 127 18.62 9.00 39.18
CA GLU A 127 17.69 8.44 38.20
C GLU A 127 16.23 8.32 38.70
N THR A 128 16.03 8.48 40.02
CA THR A 128 14.70 8.36 40.65
C THR A 128 13.95 9.67 40.58
N ARG A 129 12.69 9.63 40.19
CA ARG A 129 11.77 10.77 40.24
C ARG A 129 11.39 11.11 41.68
N LYS A 130 11.09 12.38 41.94
CA LYS A 130 10.60 12.82 43.27
C LYS A 130 9.26 12.25 43.62
N VAL A 131 8.37 12.11 42.63
CA VAL A 131 7.04 11.55 42.74
C VAL A 131 6.87 10.54 41.61
N MET A 132 6.38 9.37 41.94
CA MET A 132 6.19 8.30 40.98
C MET A 132 4.89 8.52 40.17
N PRO A 133 4.81 8.03 38.90
CA PRO A 133 3.61 8.16 38.06
C PRO A 133 2.35 7.66 38.73
N SER A 134 2.43 6.55 39.48
CA SER A 134 1.32 5.97 40.24
C SER A 134 0.79 6.88 41.34
N GLU A 135 1.67 7.65 41.99
CA GLU A 135 1.28 8.61 43.06
C GLU A 135 0.54 9.79 42.47
N TRP A 136 0.96 10.31 41.33
CA TRP A 136 0.23 11.34 40.56
C TRP A 136 -1.16 10.84 40.13
N ALA A 137 -1.24 9.62 39.61
CA ALA A 137 -2.50 9.01 39.22
C ALA A 137 -3.46 8.81 40.40
N GLU A 138 -2.92 8.39 41.58
CA GLU A 138 -3.72 8.24 42.81
C GLU A 138 -4.23 9.59 43.33
N ALA A 139 -3.39 10.62 43.31
CA ALA A 139 -3.77 11.99 43.69
C ALA A 139 -4.89 12.52 42.77
N PHE A 140 -4.79 12.25 41.46
CA PHE A 140 -5.83 12.62 40.52
C PHE A 140 -7.13 11.85 40.74
N ARG A 141 -7.06 10.53 40.98
CA ARG A 141 -8.26 9.69 41.29
C ARG A 141 -8.98 10.15 42.55
N LYS A 142 -8.27 10.54 43.59
CA LYS A 142 -8.86 11.04 44.86
C LYS A 142 -9.60 12.38 44.68
N ARG A 143 -9.14 13.23 43.76
CA ARG A 143 -9.75 14.56 43.53
C ARG A 143 -10.96 14.50 42.59
N ARG A 144 -11.04 13.47 41.75
CA ARG A 144 -12.08 13.37 40.71
C ARG A 144 -13.31 12.63 41.20
N THR A 145 -14.40 13.33 41.40
CA THR A 145 -15.73 12.74 41.37
C THR A 145 -16.10 12.45 39.93
N PHE A 146 -16.14 11.19 39.53
CA PHE A 146 -16.66 10.81 38.21
C PHE A 146 -18.17 11.03 38.24
N GLU A 147 -18.67 12.10 37.64
CA GLU A 147 -20.02 12.08 37.13
C GLU A 147 -20.06 11.10 36.00
N VAL A 148 -20.51 9.89 36.26
CA VAL A 148 -20.86 8.93 35.21
C VAL A 148 -22.07 9.56 34.52
N ALA A 149 -21.84 10.18 33.36
CA ALA A 149 -22.93 10.58 32.50
C ALA A 149 -23.77 9.30 32.23
N ASP A 150 -25.08 9.37 32.50
CA ASP A 150 -26.00 8.30 32.14
C ASP A 150 -25.74 7.93 30.68
N GLU A 151 -25.32 6.69 30.45
CA GLU A 151 -25.10 6.17 29.10
C GLU A 151 -26.46 6.20 28.38
N GLU A 152 -26.72 7.29 27.67
CA GLU A 152 -27.73 7.23 26.61
C GLU A 152 -27.26 6.16 25.63
N LYS A 153 -27.90 5.00 25.65
CA LYS A 153 -27.69 3.88 24.75
C LYS A 153 -28.13 4.22 23.31
N SER A 154 -27.88 5.43 22.87
CA SER A 154 -28.06 5.83 21.46
C SER A 154 -26.93 5.21 20.64
N ARG A 155 -27.29 4.33 19.72
CA ARG A 155 -26.31 3.80 18.76
C ARG A 155 -25.70 4.99 18.00
N PRO A 156 -24.36 5.09 17.93
CA PRO A 156 -23.73 6.15 17.14
C PRO A 156 -24.26 6.12 15.71
N PHE A 157 -24.70 7.26 15.22
CA PHE A 157 -25.18 7.39 13.85
C PHE A 157 -24.02 7.07 12.89
N SER A 158 -24.08 5.90 12.27
CA SER A 158 -23.15 5.55 11.22
C SER A 158 -23.67 6.13 9.91
N ASN A 159 -23.22 7.31 9.53
CA ASN A 159 -23.46 7.93 8.23
C ASN A 159 -22.61 7.31 7.11
N LEU A 160 -21.83 6.26 7.40
CA LEU A 160 -20.98 5.60 6.43
C LEU A 160 -21.80 4.67 5.52
N HIS A 161 -22.40 5.23 4.50
CA HIS A 161 -22.96 4.46 3.39
C HIS A 161 -21.81 3.87 2.55
N ARG A 162 -21.47 2.60 2.84
CA ARG A 162 -20.49 1.88 2.02
C ARG A 162 -21.12 1.58 0.65
N PRO A 163 -20.44 1.96 -0.46
CA PRO A 163 -20.93 1.56 -1.78
C PRO A 163 -20.92 0.03 -1.89
N GLY A 164 -21.92 -0.52 -2.60
CA GLY A 164 -21.99 -1.96 -2.87
C GLY A 164 -20.75 -2.47 -3.60
N TRP A 165 -20.51 -3.78 -3.55
CA TRP A 165 -19.34 -4.45 -4.11
C TRP A 165 -19.08 -4.09 -5.59
N LEU A 166 -20.11 -4.12 -6.44
CA LEU A 166 -19.99 -3.76 -7.87
C LEU A 166 -19.59 -2.29 -8.07
N LYS A 167 -20.16 -1.38 -7.28
CA LYS A 167 -19.81 0.03 -7.36
C LYS A 167 -18.36 0.28 -6.93
N GLN A 168 -17.89 -0.43 -5.92
CA GLN A 168 -16.49 -0.40 -5.51
C GLN A 168 -15.57 -0.92 -6.63
N ALA A 169 -15.91 -2.06 -7.25
CA ALA A 169 -15.14 -2.62 -8.36
C ALA A 169 -15.09 -1.66 -9.57
N ALA A 170 -16.20 -1.00 -9.90
CA ALA A 170 -16.24 0.00 -10.96
C ALA A 170 -15.36 1.24 -10.67
N ILE A 171 -15.32 1.69 -9.40
CA ILE A 171 -14.48 2.80 -8.98
C ILE A 171 -12.98 2.41 -9.09
N TYR A 172 -12.61 1.21 -8.61
CA TYR A 172 -11.24 0.70 -8.72
C TYR A 172 -10.82 0.54 -10.18
N LEU A 173 -11.70 -0.05 -11.01
CA LEU A 173 -11.46 -0.21 -12.45
C LEU A 173 -11.23 1.14 -13.15
N GLY A 174 -12.11 2.12 -12.90
CA GLY A 174 -12.00 3.45 -13.50
C GLY A 174 -10.73 4.19 -13.04
N ARG A 175 -10.33 4.02 -11.78
CA ARG A 175 -9.08 4.59 -11.24
C ARG A 175 -7.86 3.96 -11.90
N ASP A 176 -7.79 2.63 -11.94
CA ASP A 176 -6.66 1.89 -12.52
C ASP A 176 -6.51 2.21 -14.02
N LEU A 177 -7.61 2.20 -14.76
CA LEU A 177 -7.61 2.55 -16.18
C LEU A 177 -7.11 3.97 -16.43
N LYS A 178 -7.62 4.96 -15.67
CA LYS A 178 -7.16 6.35 -15.79
C LYS A 178 -5.68 6.51 -15.47
N THR A 179 -5.19 5.82 -14.45
CA THR A 179 -3.77 5.86 -14.06
C THR A 179 -2.89 5.30 -15.18
N LYS A 180 -3.27 4.17 -15.78
CA LYS A 180 -2.53 3.54 -16.88
C LYS A 180 -2.59 4.35 -18.17
N LEU A 181 -3.74 4.94 -18.50
CA LEU A 181 -3.89 5.80 -19.67
C LEU A 181 -3.16 7.14 -19.52
N ALA A 182 -2.94 7.62 -18.32
CA ALA A 182 -2.15 8.82 -18.06
C ALA A 182 -0.62 8.58 -18.14
N ASP A 183 -0.18 7.34 -17.98
CA ASP A 183 1.22 6.94 -18.05
C ASP A 183 1.65 6.65 -19.50
N ARG A 184 2.21 7.67 -20.15
CA ARG A 184 2.65 7.56 -21.57
C ARG A 184 3.74 6.50 -21.75
N GLN A 185 4.64 6.35 -20.79
CA GLN A 185 5.72 5.36 -20.88
C GLN A 185 5.15 3.94 -20.84
N TYR A 186 4.22 3.69 -19.95
CA TYR A 186 3.53 2.41 -19.84
C TYR A 186 2.75 2.06 -21.13
N LEU A 187 2.02 3.03 -21.69
CA LEU A 187 1.29 2.82 -22.96
C LEU A 187 2.22 2.51 -24.14
N LEU A 188 3.34 3.21 -24.24
CA LEU A 188 4.33 2.94 -25.29
C LEU A 188 4.94 1.55 -25.13
N MET A 189 5.29 1.13 -23.92
CA MET A 189 5.79 -0.23 -23.66
C MET A 189 4.78 -1.28 -24.13
N ILE A 190 3.54 -1.22 -23.67
CA ILE A 190 2.48 -2.19 -24.05
C ILE A 190 2.25 -2.20 -25.56
N ALA A 191 2.25 -1.03 -26.19
CA ALA A 191 1.95 -0.92 -27.63
C ALA A 191 3.08 -1.46 -28.51
N PHE A 192 4.34 -1.36 -28.09
CA PHE A 192 5.49 -1.73 -28.94
C PHE A 192 6.15 -3.04 -28.55
N GLU A 193 6.09 -3.47 -27.29
CA GLU A 193 6.74 -4.67 -26.79
C GLU A 193 6.27 -5.93 -27.54
N ALA A 194 4.98 -6.19 -27.58
CA ALA A 194 4.41 -7.35 -28.26
C ALA A 194 4.65 -7.36 -29.80
N PRO A 195 4.42 -6.25 -30.54
CA PRO A 195 4.75 -6.17 -31.94
C PRO A 195 6.23 -6.39 -32.28
N ILE A 196 7.13 -5.79 -31.49
CA ILE A 196 8.58 -5.94 -31.71
C ILE A 196 9.01 -7.39 -31.49
N LEU A 197 8.56 -8.02 -30.39
CA LEU A 197 8.85 -9.43 -30.13
C LEU A 197 8.24 -10.35 -31.19
N GLY A 198 7.02 -10.07 -31.65
CA GLY A 198 6.38 -10.78 -32.75
C GLY A 198 7.16 -10.66 -34.07
N PHE A 199 7.65 -9.47 -34.40
CA PHE A 199 8.46 -9.22 -35.56
C PHE A 199 9.81 -9.95 -35.48
N ILE A 200 10.55 -9.76 -34.39
CA ILE A 200 11.86 -10.40 -34.19
C ILE A 200 11.74 -11.91 -34.28
N LEU A 201 10.81 -12.50 -33.56
CA LEU A 201 10.62 -13.94 -33.52
C LEU A 201 10.25 -14.50 -34.89
N SER A 202 9.27 -13.91 -35.57
CA SER A 202 8.81 -14.39 -36.86
C SER A 202 9.86 -14.17 -37.98
N TYR A 203 10.58 -13.05 -37.91
CA TYR A 203 11.65 -12.76 -38.90
C TYR A 203 12.82 -13.73 -38.77
N LEU A 204 13.28 -14.03 -37.55
CA LEU A 204 14.41 -14.95 -37.32
C LEU A 204 14.05 -16.41 -37.65
N ILE A 205 12.82 -16.81 -37.45
CA ILE A 205 12.37 -18.20 -37.65
C ILE A 205 11.94 -18.49 -39.10
N LYS A 206 11.75 -17.45 -39.90
CA LYS A 206 11.38 -17.55 -41.30
C LYS A 206 12.50 -18.20 -42.13
N TYR A 207 12.43 -19.55 -42.20
CA TYR A 207 13.44 -20.35 -42.91
C TYR A 207 13.06 -20.54 -44.38
N ILE A 208 13.98 -20.39 -45.29
CA ILE A 208 13.87 -20.68 -46.73
C ILE A 208 14.68 -21.94 -47.00
N ALA A 209 13.99 -23.02 -47.34
CA ALA A 209 14.58 -24.35 -47.49
C ALA A 209 15.50 -24.45 -48.74
N ASP A 210 15.15 -23.80 -49.84
CA ASP A 210 15.94 -23.79 -51.05
C ASP A 210 16.96 -22.61 -51.08
N PRO A 211 18.27 -22.88 -50.98
CA PRO A 211 19.29 -21.82 -51.01
C PRO A 211 19.34 -21.05 -52.33
N SER A 212 18.80 -21.62 -53.41
CA SER A 212 18.77 -20.99 -54.77
C SER A 212 17.55 -20.11 -54.98
N SER A 213 16.53 -20.23 -54.09
CA SER A 213 15.26 -19.50 -54.16
C SER A 213 15.17 -18.44 -53.06
N SER A 214 14.60 -17.29 -53.41
CA SER A 214 14.22 -16.27 -52.41
C SER A 214 12.77 -16.38 -51.95
N VAL A 215 12.04 -17.43 -52.39
CA VAL A 215 10.62 -17.60 -52.10
C VAL A 215 10.44 -18.41 -50.80
N TYR A 216 9.74 -17.82 -49.84
CA TYR A 216 9.37 -18.53 -48.62
C TYR A 216 8.14 -19.43 -48.83
N ILE A 217 8.28 -20.70 -48.50
CA ILE A 217 7.19 -21.69 -48.54
C ILE A 217 6.89 -22.15 -47.11
N PHE A 218 5.69 -21.83 -46.62
CA PHE A 218 5.27 -22.14 -45.26
C PHE A 218 5.40 -23.63 -44.91
N ARG A 219 5.06 -24.54 -45.84
CA ARG A 219 5.05 -25.98 -45.62
C ARG A 219 6.47 -26.57 -45.43
N GLU A 220 7.47 -25.89 -45.89
CA GLU A 220 8.88 -26.33 -45.82
C GLU A 220 9.62 -25.73 -44.63
N ASN A 221 8.94 -24.91 -43.81
CA ASN A 221 9.58 -24.31 -42.66
C ASN A 221 9.56 -25.27 -41.46
N GLU A 222 10.68 -25.93 -41.26
CA GLU A 222 10.91 -26.88 -40.13
C GLU A 222 10.94 -26.21 -38.76
N ASN A 223 11.06 -24.86 -38.71
CA ASN A 223 11.14 -24.12 -37.45
C ASN A 223 9.78 -23.75 -36.84
N LEU A 224 8.66 -24.15 -37.47
CA LEU A 224 7.32 -23.84 -36.93
C LEU A 224 7.03 -24.37 -35.53
N PRO A 225 7.43 -25.59 -35.12
CA PRO A 225 7.28 -26.05 -33.76
C PRO A 225 8.02 -25.17 -32.73
N ILE A 226 9.24 -24.74 -33.12
CA ILE A 226 10.05 -23.82 -32.29
C ILE A 226 9.37 -22.46 -32.16
N TYR A 227 8.76 -21.98 -33.27
CA TYR A 227 7.99 -20.72 -33.25
C TYR A 227 6.83 -20.80 -32.25
N ILE A 228 6.04 -21.88 -32.27
CA ILE A 228 4.90 -22.04 -31.36
C ILE A 228 5.38 -22.03 -29.92
N PHE A 229 6.42 -22.79 -29.63
CA PHE A 229 6.99 -22.86 -28.28
C PHE A 229 7.49 -21.47 -27.81
N MET A 230 8.26 -20.77 -28.65
CA MET A 230 8.76 -19.44 -28.34
C MET A 230 7.65 -18.40 -28.22
N ALA A 231 6.57 -18.51 -28.99
CA ALA A 231 5.40 -17.64 -28.87
C ALA A 231 4.68 -17.82 -27.52
N VAL A 232 4.60 -19.06 -27.02
CA VAL A 232 4.08 -19.34 -25.65
C VAL A 232 4.97 -18.69 -24.59
N ILE A 233 6.30 -18.82 -24.72
CA ILE A 233 7.25 -18.18 -23.78
C ILE A 233 7.13 -16.65 -23.80
N VAL A 234 7.02 -16.05 -24.97
CA VAL A 234 6.81 -14.60 -25.12
C VAL A 234 5.50 -14.20 -24.44
N SER A 235 4.44 -14.96 -24.64
CA SER A 235 3.15 -14.69 -24.00
C SER A 235 3.20 -14.81 -22.47
N LEU A 236 3.91 -15.80 -21.93
CA LEU A 236 4.18 -15.92 -20.49
C LEU A 236 4.97 -14.71 -19.96
N PHE A 237 6.01 -14.30 -20.69
CA PHE A 237 6.83 -13.15 -20.32
C PHE A 237 6.01 -11.87 -20.29
N LEU A 238 5.23 -11.59 -21.35
CA LEU A 238 4.34 -10.42 -21.41
C LEU A 238 3.34 -10.37 -20.25
N GLY A 239 2.73 -11.51 -19.91
CA GLY A 239 1.79 -11.58 -18.78
C GLY A 239 2.49 -11.33 -17.44
N LEU A 240 3.64 -11.96 -17.20
CA LEU A 240 4.39 -11.78 -15.96
C LEU A 240 4.88 -10.34 -15.77
N THR A 241 5.41 -9.71 -16.81
CA THR A 241 5.93 -8.33 -16.74
C THR A 241 4.84 -7.31 -16.44
N VAL A 242 3.67 -7.45 -17.07
CA VAL A 242 2.53 -6.56 -16.85
C VAL A 242 2.00 -6.66 -15.42
N SER A 243 1.96 -7.88 -14.85
CA SER A 243 1.32 -8.15 -13.56
C SER A 243 2.24 -8.04 -12.35
N ALA A 244 3.56 -8.12 -12.56
CA ALA A 244 4.55 -8.27 -11.50
C ALA A 244 4.58 -7.12 -10.49
N GLU A 245 4.32 -5.88 -10.90
CA GLU A 245 4.36 -4.71 -10.02
C GLU A 245 2.97 -4.20 -9.57
N GLU A 246 1.90 -4.76 -10.07
CA GLU A 246 0.55 -4.21 -9.93
C GLU A 246 0.11 -4.04 -8.46
N ILE A 247 0.25 -5.08 -7.65
CA ILE A 247 -0.14 -5.03 -6.22
C ILE A 247 0.95 -4.34 -5.40
N PHE A 248 2.22 -4.57 -5.73
CA PHE A 248 3.34 -3.95 -5.04
C PHE A 248 3.27 -2.42 -5.11
N ARG A 249 3.02 -1.85 -6.28
CA ARG A 249 2.91 -0.40 -6.49
C ARG A 249 1.76 0.22 -5.71
N ASP A 250 0.66 -0.49 -5.58
CA ASP A 250 -0.54 -0.04 -4.89
C ASP A 250 -0.50 -0.30 -3.36
N ARG A 251 0.50 -1.00 -2.84
CA ARG A 251 0.55 -1.46 -1.45
C ARG A 251 0.35 -0.34 -0.41
N LYS A 252 1.00 0.82 -0.63
CA LYS A 252 0.84 1.98 0.27
C LYS A 252 -0.59 2.51 0.29
N MET A 253 -1.23 2.52 -0.87
CA MET A 253 -2.61 2.95 -1.03
C MET A 253 -3.57 1.94 -0.41
N ILE A 254 -3.40 0.63 -0.68
CA ILE A 254 -4.21 -0.44 -0.09
C ILE A 254 -4.11 -0.42 1.44
N LYS A 255 -2.92 -0.20 2.00
CA LYS A 255 -2.73 -0.08 3.46
C LYS A 255 -3.52 1.10 4.04
N ARG A 256 -3.54 2.23 3.35
CA ARG A 256 -4.31 3.42 3.74
C ARG A 256 -5.82 3.19 3.59
N GLU A 257 -6.24 2.54 2.51
CA GLU A 257 -7.65 2.23 2.24
C GLU A 257 -8.19 1.08 3.11
N HIS A 258 -7.33 0.32 3.79
CA HIS A 258 -7.74 -0.75 4.70
C HIS A 258 -8.64 -0.24 5.83
N PHE A 259 -8.36 0.95 6.37
CA PHE A 259 -9.21 1.59 7.40
C PHE A 259 -10.61 1.96 6.88
N LEU A 260 -10.79 1.99 5.57
CA LEU A 260 -12.07 2.28 4.93
C LEU A 260 -13.01 1.08 4.88
N HIS A 261 -12.54 -0.09 5.33
CA HIS A 261 -13.25 -1.37 5.21
C HIS A 261 -13.75 -1.66 3.78
N LEU A 262 -12.98 -1.24 2.77
CA LEU A 262 -13.29 -1.51 1.37
C LEU A 262 -13.03 -2.99 1.04
N SER A 263 -13.77 -3.48 0.06
CA SER A 263 -13.70 -4.88 -0.36
C SER A 263 -12.40 -5.17 -1.13
N ARG A 264 -11.54 -6.04 -0.58
CA ARG A 264 -10.32 -6.49 -1.26
C ARG A 264 -10.62 -7.26 -2.54
N SER A 265 -11.72 -8.01 -2.56
CA SER A 265 -12.14 -8.75 -3.76
C SER A 265 -12.55 -7.82 -4.90
N SER A 266 -13.22 -6.69 -4.62
CA SER A 266 -13.55 -5.68 -5.62
C SER A 266 -12.29 -5.07 -6.25
N TYR A 267 -11.25 -4.83 -5.45
CA TYR A 267 -9.95 -4.37 -5.93
C TYR A 267 -9.28 -5.41 -6.84
N LEU A 268 -9.19 -6.68 -6.41
CA LEU A 268 -8.57 -7.74 -7.20
C LEU A 268 -9.29 -7.98 -8.52
N VAL A 269 -10.62 -8.02 -8.52
CA VAL A 269 -11.40 -8.18 -9.75
C VAL A 269 -11.15 -7.02 -10.71
N ALA A 270 -11.08 -5.78 -10.23
CA ALA A 270 -10.75 -4.64 -11.08
C ALA A 270 -9.37 -4.78 -11.74
N LYS A 271 -8.35 -5.22 -10.97
CA LYS A 271 -7.01 -5.50 -11.50
C LYS A 271 -7.02 -6.59 -12.56
N ILE A 272 -7.67 -7.72 -12.27
CA ILE A 272 -7.78 -8.84 -13.21
C ILE A 272 -8.43 -8.40 -14.52
N VAL A 273 -9.53 -7.64 -14.47
CA VAL A 273 -10.23 -7.16 -15.67
C VAL A 273 -9.30 -6.30 -16.54
N VAL A 274 -8.54 -5.38 -15.94
CA VAL A 274 -7.60 -4.55 -16.71
C VAL A 274 -6.52 -5.41 -17.36
N MET A 275 -5.96 -6.39 -16.66
CA MET A 275 -4.94 -7.29 -17.20
C MET A 275 -5.48 -8.16 -18.33
N VAL A 276 -6.73 -8.65 -18.21
CA VAL A 276 -7.39 -9.39 -19.28
C VAL A 276 -7.45 -8.55 -20.55
N VAL A 277 -7.82 -7.28 -20.45
CA VAL A 277 -7.87 -6.36 -21.60
C VAL A 277 -6.48 -6.12 -22.19
N ILE A 278 -5.48 -5.87 -21.35
CA ILE A 278 -4.10 -5.64 -21.82
C ILE A 278 -3.56 -6.88 -22.51
N SER A 279 -3.71 -8.06 -21.93
CA SER A 279 -3.24 -9.31 -22.54
C SER A 279 -3.96 -9.61 -23.87
N ALA A 280 -5.25 -9.32 -23.97
CA ALA A 280 -5.97 -9.45 -25.23
C ALA A 280 -5.39 -8.53 -26.31
N VAL A 281 -5.06 -7.29 -25.97
CA VAL A 281 -4.45 -6.34 -26.91
C VAL A 281 -3.05 -6.80 -27.31
N GLN A 282 -2.19 -7.16 -26.34
CA GLN A 282 -0.82 -7.60 -26.60
C GLN A 282 -0.75 -8.86 -27.47
N THR A 283 -1.56 -9.89 -27.14
CA THR A 283 -1.61 -11.13 -27.95
C THR A 283 -2.15 -10.88 -29.34
N THR A 284 -3.11 -9.97 -29.49
CA THR A 284 -3.62 -9.57 -30.82
C THR A 284 -2.54 -8.88 -31.63
N LEU A 285 -1.82 -7.91 -31.05
CA LEU A 285 -0.74 -7.17 -31.71
C LEU A 285 0.43 -8.09 -32.09
N PHE A 286 0.78 -9.02 -31.21
CA PHE A 286 1.83 -10.03 -31.47
C PHE A 286 1.47 -10.85 -32.71
N LEU A 287 0.27 -11.46 -32.75
CA LEU A 287 -0.17 -12.31 -33.83
C LEU A 287 -0.46 -11.56 -35.13
N ALA A 288 -0.91 -10.32 -35.04
CA ALA A 288 -1.16 -9.47 -36.20
C ALA A 288 0.13 -9.21 -37.02
N ILE A 289 1.28 -9.27 -36.36
CA ILE A 289 2.58 -9.13 -37.02
C ILE A 289 3.21 -10.50 -37.35
N ALA A 290 3.18 -11.43 -36.40
CA ALA A 290 3.89 -12.70 -36.58
C ALA A 290 3.23 -13.62 -37.63
N ASN A 291 1.90 -13.74 -37.62
CA ASN A 291 1.19 -14.62 -38.54
C ASN A 291 1.36 -14.24 -40.03
N PRO A 292 1.21 -12.96 -40.46
CA PRO A 292 1.44 -12.59 -41.84
C PRO A 292 2.88 -12.83 -42.30
N LEU A 293 3.89 -12.54 -41.44
CA LEU A 293 5.29 -12.74 -41.77
C LEU A 293 5.65 -14.21 -41.99
N LEU A 294 5.05 -15.12 -41.27
CA LEU A 294 5.21 -16.57 -41.39
C LEU A 294 4.23 -17.21 -42.37
N GLY A 295 3.33 -16.44 -42.97
CA GLY A 295 2.33 -16.97 -43.92
C GLY A 295 1.28 -17.88 -43.28
N ILE A 296 1.04 -17.77 -41.97
CA ILE A 296 0.02 -18.54 -41.23
C ILE A 296 -1.36 -17.99 -41.54
N LYS A 297 -2.17 -18.75 -42.29
CA LYS A 297 -3.52 -18.37 -42.72
C LYS A 297 -4.58 -19.23 -42.01
N GLY A 298 -5.69 -18.62 -41.62
CA GLY A 298 -6.88 -19.33 -41.09
C GLY A 298 -6.78 -19.83 -39.66
N MET A 299 -5.63 -19.69 -38.98
CA MET A 299 -5.40 -20.20 -37.63
C MET A 299 -5.28 -19.10 -36.56
N PHE A 300 -5.63 -17.85 -36.90
CA PHE A 300 -5.51 -16.72 -35.98
C PHE A 300 -6.22 -16.95 -34.66
N GLY A 301 -7.47 -17.40 -34.69
CA GLY A 301 -8.29 -17.61 -33.49
C GLY A 301 -7.73 -18.69 -32.57
N SER A 302 -7.26 -19.81 -33.11
CA SER A 302 -6.67 -20.91 -32.32
C SER A 302 -5.38 -20.46 -31.61
N TYR A 303 -4.49 -19.80 -32.34
CA TYR A 303 -3.27 -19.24 -31.76
C TYR A 303 -3.59 -18.14 -30.72
N TRP A 304 -4.56 -17.28 -31.01
CA TRP A 304 -4.96 -16.22 -30.11
C TRP A 304 -5.50 -16.77 -28.79
N ILE A 305 -6.37 -17.77 -28.82
CA ILE A 305 -6.90 -18.38 -27.60
C ILE A 305 -5.76 -19.01 -26.78
N ALA A 306 -4.85 -19.74 -27.42
CA ALA A 306 -3.73 -20.38 -26.74
C ALA A 306 -2.81 -19.37 -26.08
N LEU A 307 -2.37 -18.35 -26.79
CA LEU A 307 -1.46 -17.32 -26.26
C LEU A 307 -2.15 -16.43 -25.21
N PHE A 308 -3.41 -16.09 -25.45
CA PHE A 308 -4.19 -15.29 -24.50
C PHE A 308 -4.40 -16.01 -23.18
N THR A 309 -4.82 -17.28 -23.20
CA THR A 309 -4.97 -18.07 -21.96
C THR A 309 -3.64 -18.27 -21.23
N THR A 310 -2.55 -18.44 -21.97
CA THR A 310 -1.19 -18.47 -21.41
C THR A 310 -0.83 -17.16 -20.71
N ALA A 311 -1.10 -16.02 -21.36
CA ALA A 311 -0.87 -14.71 -20.77
C ALA A 311 -1.73 -14.47 -19.52
N LEU A 312 -2.99 -14.93 -19.50
CA LEU A 312 -3.85 -14.86 -18.32
C LEU A 312 -3.30 -15.69 -17.16
N CYS A 313 -2.83 -16.91 -17.43
CA CYS A 313 -2.19 -17.74 -16.42
C CYS A 313 -0.95 -17.03 -15.85
N ALA A 314 -0.11 -16.47 -16.72
CA ALA A 314 1.05 -15.69 -16.33
C ALA A 314 0.68 -14.45 -15.48
N ASN A 315 -0.39 -13.75 -15.82
CA ASN A 315 -0.89 -12.64 -15.02
C ASN A 315 -1.28 -13.08 -13.60
N MET A 316 -1.93 -14.22 -13.43
CA MET A 316 -2.28 -14.74 -12.10
C MET A 316 -1.03 -15.08 -11.28
N ILE A 317 -0.03 -15.69 -11.90
CA ILE A 317 1.26 -15.97 -11.27
C ILE A 317 1.95 -14.65 -10.87
N GLY A 318 2.02 -13.68 -11.78
CA GLY A 318 2.63 -12.37 -11.51
C GLY A 318 1.94 -11.58 -10.41
N LEU A 319 0.60 -11.60 -10.33
CA LEU A 319 -0.14 -11.00 -9.21
C LEU A 319 0.21 -11.65 -7.86
N ASN A 320 0.35 -12.99 -7.83
CA ASN A 320 0.79 -13.69 -6.62
C ASN A 320 2.20 -13.26 -6.22
N ILE A 321 3.14 -13.18 -7.16
CA ILE A 321 4.50 -12.67 -6.93
C ILE A 321 4.43 -11.24 -6.41
N SER A 322 3.66 -10.35 -7.05
CA SER A 322 3.48 -8.95 -6.66
C SER A 322 2.93 -8.79 -5.24
N SER A 323 2.07 -9.69 -4.82
CA SER A 323 1.50 -9.68 -3.46
C SER A 323 2.47 -10.20 -2.39
N ALA A 324 3.30 -11.18 -2.75
CA ALA A 324 4.20 -11.87 -1.81
C ALA A 324 5.44 -11.03 -1.46
N PHE A 325 6.04 -10.35 -2.44
CA PHE A 325 7.29 -9.63 -2.24
C PHE A 325 7.10 -8.13 -1.99
N SER A 326 8.00 -7.56 -1.18
CA SER A 326 7.98 -6.13 -0.79
C SER A 326 9.00 -5.26 -1.53
N SER A 327 9.79 -5.84 -2.43
CA SER A 327 10.83 -5.16 -3.20
C SER A 327 10.64 -5.42 -4.70
N ALA A 328 10.68 -4.36 -5.51
CA ALA A 328 10.64 -4.48 -6.96
C ALA A 328 11.82 -5.31 -7.51
N ILE A 329 13.02 -5.14 -6.94
CA ILE A 329 14.22 -5.88 -7.33
C ILE A 329 14.00 -7.38 -7.15
N THR A 330 13.44 -7.79 -6.01
CA THR A 330 13.16 -9.20 -5.73
C THR A 330 12.15 -9.79 -6.74
N ILE A 331 11.12 -9.01 -7.09
CA ILE A 331 10.10 -9.41 -8.08
C ILE A 331 10.77 -9.72 -9.42
N TYR A 332 11.63 -8.83 -9.92
CA TYR A 332 12.32 -9.02 -11.19
C TYR A 332 13.34 -10.17 -11.20
N ILE A 333 13.90 -10.53 -10.05
CA ILE A 333 14.77 -11.70 -9.91
C ILE A 333 13.96 -13.01 -9.95
N VAL A 334 12.77 -13.01 -9.34
CA VAL A 334 11.92 -14.19 -9.26
C VAL A 334 11.33 -14.58 -10.62
N ILE A 335 11.04 -13.61 -11.50
CA ILE A 335 10.48 -13.88 -12.84
C ILE A 335 11.37 -14.84 -13.65
N PRO A 336 12.64 -14.52 -13.95
CA PRO A 336 13.49 -15.46 -14.69
C PRO A 336 13.78 -16.76 -13.93
N LEU A 337 13.87 -16.70 -12.60
CA LEU A 337 14.04 -17.89 -11.77
C LEU A 337 12.86 -18.88 -11.90
N LEU A 338 11.67 -18.37 -12.15
CA LEU A 338 10.48 -19.20 -12.40
C LEU A 338 10.38 -19.61 -13.86
N MET A 339 10.68 -18.71 -14.80
CA MET A 339 10.56 -18.99 -16.24
C MET A 339 11.57 -20.03 -16.73
N ILE A 340 12.83 -19.99 -16.27
CA ILE A 340 13.88 -20.91 -16.74
C ILE A 340 13.52 -22.38 -16.48
N PRO A 341 13.13 -22.81 -15.26
CA PRO A 341 12.66 -24.16 -15.03
C PRO A 341 11.44 -24.55 -15.87
N MET A 342 10.47 -23.64 -16.06
CA MET A 342 9.29 -23.89 -16.89
C MET A 342 9.71 -24.19 -18.35
N MET A 343 10.65 -23.42 -18.90
CA MET A 343 11.18 -23.64 -20.24
C MET A 343 11.93 -24.97 -20.37
N LEU A 344 12.77 -25.30 -19.39
CA LEU A 344 13.56 -26.53 -19.41
C LEU A 344 12.72 -27.79 -19.25
N LEU A 345 11.67 -27.70 -18.40
CA LEU A 345 10.79 -28.85 -18.09
C LEU A 345 9.57 -28.95 -19.03
N SER A 346 9.44 -28.06 -20.00
CA SER A 346 8.36 -28.12 -20.99
C SER A 346 8.40 -29.32 -21.94
N GLY A 347 9.54 -30.00 -22.04
CA GLY A 347 9.78 -31.09 -23.00
C GLY A 347 10.01 -30.61 -24.44
N ALA A 348 9.80 -29.34 -24.72
CA ALA A 348 9.98 -28.78 -26.08
C ALA A 348 11.45 -28.46 -26.42
N MET A 349 12.24 -28.00 -25.44
CA MET A 349 13.69 -27.79 -25.65
C MET A 349 14.49 -29.08 -25.48
N PHE A 350 14.20 -29.81 -24.42
CA PHE A 350 14.86 -31.07 -24.10
C PHE A 350 13.81 -32.18 -23.97
N PRO A 351 13.80 -33.19 -24.90
CA PRO A 351 12.95 -34.32 -24.75
C PRO A 351 13.16 -35.00 -23.37
N PHE A 352 12.10 -35.46 -22.73
CA PHE A 352 12.16 -35.99 -21.36
C PHE A 352 13.09 -37.21 -21.22
N ASP A 353 13.24 -38.01 -22.28
CA ASP A 353 14.15 -39.13 -22.36
C ASP A 353 15.65 -38.74 -22.33
N LYS A 354 15.96 -37.48 -22.68
CA LYS A 354 17.32 -36.91 -22.66
C LYS A 354 17.63 -36.12 -21.40
N LEU A 355 16.67 -35.96 -20.49
CA LEU A 355 16.92 -35.37 -19.20
C LEU A 355 17.76 -36.25 -18.28
N ASN A 356 18.35 -35.68 -17.23
CA ASN A 356 19.09 -36.42 -16.23
C ASN A 356 18.22 -37.52 -15.65
N ARG A 357 18.69 -38.79 -15.69
CA ARG A 357 17.97 -39.98 -15.23
C ARG A 357 17.51 -39.93 -13.76
N LYS A 358 18.07 -39.06 -12.95
CA LYS A 358 17.62 -38.83 -11.57
C LYS A 358 16.35 -37.97 -11.51
N VAL A 359 16.05 -37.22 -12.54
CA VAL A 359 14.92 -36.24 -12.61
C VAL A 359 13.81 -36.83 -13.48
N GLY A 360 14.15 -37.55 -14.56
CA GLY A 360 13.21 -38.13 -15.51
C GLY A 360 13.38 -39.65 -15.65
N ASN A 361 12.28 -40.33 -15.87
CA ASN A 361 12.28 -41.78 -16.23
C ASN A 361 12.02 -41.90 -17.73
N ILE A 362 12.59 -42.91 -18.39
CA ILE A 362 12.54 -43.10 -19.85
C ILE A 362 11.09 -43.16 -20.37
N ASP A 363 10.17 -43.65 -19.55
CA ASP A 363 8.76 -43.90 -19.93
C ASP A 363 7.72 -42.99 -19.26
N LYS A 364 8.13 -42.00 -18.46
CA LYS A 364 7.17 -41.13 -17.71
C LYS A 364 7.64 -39.70 -17.70
N VAL A 365 6.68 -38.80 -17.83
CA VAL A 365 6.89 -37.36 -17.60
C VAL A 365 7.39 -37.19 -16.16
N PRO A 366 8.45 -36.37 -15.93
CA PRO A 366 8.91 -36.07 -14.59
C PRO A 366 7.79 -35.48 -13.74
N VAL A 367 7.60 -35.95 -12.52
CA VAL A 367 6.56 -35.43 -11.60
C VAL A 367 6.69 -33.94 -11.38
N ILE A 368 7.91 -33.43 -11.43
CA ILE A 368 8.16 -31.95 -11.33
C ILE A 368 7.56 -31.21 -12.54
N ALA A 369 7.58 -31.81 -13.74
CA ALA A 369 6.98 -31.21 -14.93
C ALA A 369 5.44 -31.23 -14.88
N GLU A 370 4.84 -32.26 -14.26
CA GLU A 370 3.38 -32.32 -14.05
C GLU A 370 2.88 -31.26 -13.05
N LEU A 371 3.74 -30.80 -12.14
CA LEU A 371 3.41 -29.75 -11.15
C LEU A 371 3.62 -28.33 -11.67
N MET A 372 4.30 -28.19 -12.82
CA MET A 372 4.52 -26.87 -13.41
C MET A 372 3.32 -26.48 -14.29
N PRO A 373 2.86 -25.22 -14.22
CA PRO A 373 1.83 -24.71 -15.11
C PRO A 373 2.43 -24.43 -16.50
N THR A 374 2.66 -25.48 -17.26
CA THR A 374 3.20 -25.44 -18.63
C THR A 374 2.13 -25.60 -19.67
#